data_c67e3bd2d749bcc5e736fa8fc87d63bf
#
_entry.id   c67e3bd2d749bcc5e736fa8fc87d63bf
#
_cell.length_a   1.000
_cell.length_b   1.000
_cell.length_c   1.000
_cell.angle_alpha   90.00
_cell.angle_beta   90.00
_cell.angle_gamma   90.00
#
_symmetry.space_group_name_H-M   'P 1'
#
loop_
_entity.id
_entity.type
_entity.pdbx_description
1 polymer ?
#
loop_
_entity_poly.entity_id
_entity_poly.type
_entity_poly.pdbx_seq_one_letter_code
_entity_poly.pdbx_strand_id
1 'polypeptide(L)'
;KRSAEVLFLKDTTSVYLYLKKLKSNRFDGFLGFGSNETTNEIEFDGYLNLNLVNNLNFGESLNLNYKSDEIDQKTINISFLMPYIFKTPLGSTINLNIFKKDSTFTTAQQSIDLHYNLNQNNRLGIGIQAEQSNVINNTLNSLVEDYKSEFYEIHYNYKKRQKLDKLNPIKTQLDISLALGSRKSNKTIKQRKISLRGSKIFNL
;
A
#
# COMPACT_ATOMS: atom_id res chain seq x y z
N LYS A 1 -15.50 12.66 -26.19
CA LYS A 1 -14.64 13.22 -25.14
C LYS A 1 -14.39 14.67 -25.51
N ARG A 2 -14.99 15.65 -24.80
CA ARG A 2 -14.69 17.08 -25.05
C ARG A 2 -13.29 17.36 -24.54
N SER A 3 -12.49 18.07 -25.32
CA SER A 3 -11.19 18.59 -24.91
C SER A 3 -11.37 19.74 -23.91
N ALA A 4 -10.39 19.98 -23.06
CA ALA A 4 -10.36 21.16 -22.22
C ALA A 4 -10.31 22.42 -23.14
N GLU A 5 -11.06 23.44 -22.77
CA GLU A 5 -11.08 24.73 -23.46
C GLU A 5 -10.38 25.77 -22.60
N VAL A 6 -9.59 26.62 -23.24
CA VAL A 6 -8.86 27.70 -22.55
C VAL A 6 -9.29 29.03 -23.18
N LEU A 7 -9.79 29.92 -22.35
CA LEU A 7 -10.19 31.27 -22.75
C LEU A 7 -9.21 32.25 -22.12
N PHE A 8 -8.50 32.97 -22.94
CA PHE A 8 -7.61 34.05 -22.53
C PHE A 8 -8.39 35.36 -22.52
N LEU A 9 -8.50 35.98 -21.36
CA LEU A 9 -9.03 37.33 -21.17
C LEU A 9 -7.88 38.28 -20.87
N LYS A 10 -8.14 39.62 -20.91
CA LYS A 10 -7.09 40.62 -20.79
C LYS A 10 -6.23 40.48 -19.51
N ASP A 11 -6.84 40.07 -18.39
CA ASP A 11 -6.18 39.95 -17.08
C ASP A 11 -6.32 38.57 -16.42
N THR A 12 -7.02 37.63 -17.07
CA THR A 12 -7.29 36.30 -16.51
C THR A 12 -7.29 35.25 -17.60
N THR A 13 -6.97 34.02 -17.21
CA THR A 13 -7.10 32.82 -18.05
C THR A 13 -8.08 31.87 -17.41
N SER A 14 -9.16 31.56 -18.11
CA SER A 14 -10.17 30.58 -17.67
C SER A 14 -9.95 29.24 -18.36
N VAL A 15 -9.91 28.18 -17.58
CA VAL A 15 -9.78 26.80 -18.09
C VAL A 15 -11.07 26.04 -17.80
N TYR A 16 -11.74 25.59 -18.85
CA TYR A 16 -12.97 24.81 -18.76
C TYR A 16 -12.65 23.32 -18.90
N LEU A 17 -12.93 22.56 -17.84
CA LEU A 17 -12.73 21.11 -17.80
C LEU A 17 -14.08 20.42 -17.84
N TYR A 18 -14.33 19.63 -18.88
CA TYR A 18 -15.54 18.82 -19.02
C TYR A 18 -15.32 17.44 -18.40
N LEU A 19 -15.64 17.31 -17.11
CA LEU A 19 -15.46 16.07 -16.35
C LEU A 19 -16.71 15.20 -16.43
N LYS A 20 -16.50 13.90 -16.63
CA LYS A 20 -17.57 12.90 -16.53
C LYS A 20 -17.33 12.04 -15.30
N LYS A 21 -18.32 11.94 -14.42
CA LYS A 21 -18.27 11.05 -13.27
C LYS A 21 -18.24 9.60 -13.77
N LEU A 22 -17.26 8.84 -13.32
CA LEU A 22 -17.12 7.40 -13.58
C LEU A 22 -17.30 6.62 -12.27
N LYS A 23 -17.83 5.41 -12.38
CA LYS A 23 -17.84 4.46 -11.27
C LYS A 23 -16.38 4.01 -11.04
N SER A 24 -15.80 4.36 -9.92
CA SER A 24 -14.41 4.04 -9.56
C SER A 24 -14.30 2.92 -8.53
N ASN A 25 -15.36 2.65 -7.80
CA ASN A 25 -15.42 1.60 -6.82
C ASN A 25 -15.59 0.24 -7.50
N ARG A 26 -14.83 -0.74 -7.02
CA ARG A 26 -14.90 -2.13 -7.47
C ARG A 26 -15.06 -3.03 -6.26
N PHE A 27 -15.93 -3.98 -6.41
CA PHE A 27 -16.14 -5.07 -5.49
C PHE A 27 -16.15 -6.36 -6.30
N ASP A 28 -15.36 -7.32 -5.88
CA ASP A 28 -15.32 -8.66 -6.43
C ASP A 28 -14.99 -9.62 -5.30
N GLY A 29 -15.74 -10.71 -5.19
CA GLY A 29 -15.50 -11.66 -4.13
C GLY A 29 -16.54 -12.74 -4.05
N PHE A 30 -16.11 -13.81 -3.41
CA PHE A 30 -16.93 -14.93 -2.98
C PHE A 30 -16.46 -15.34 -1.60
N LEU A 31 -17.37 -15.41 -0.64
CA LEU A 31 -17.13 -15.91 0.71
C LEU A 31 -18.12 -17.03 1.02
N GLY A 32 -17.59 -18.22 1.21
CA GLY A 32 -18.26 -19.31 1.88
C GLY A 32 -18.08 -19.18 3.39
N PHE A 33 -18.97 -19.72 4.17
CA PHE A 33 -18.81 -19.88 5.61
C PHE A 33 -19.11 -21.32 6.03
N GLY A 34 -18.32 -21.81 6.96
CA GLY A 34 -18.46 -23.11 7.56
C GLY A 34 -18.22 -23.04 9.06
N SER A 35 -18.48 -24.10 9.78
CA SER A 35 -18.05 -24.24 11.17
C SER A 35 -16.92 -25.27 11.22
N ASN A 36 -15.85 -24.93 11.92
CA ASN A 36 -14.81 -25.88 12.24
C ASN A 36 -15.32 -26.78 13.35
N GLU A 37 -15.49 -28.07 13.06
CA GLU A 37 -16.03 -29.05 14.02
C GLU A 37 -15.14 -29.27 15.26
N THR A 38 -13.84 -28.90 15.13
CA THR A 38 -12.87 -29.10 16.22
C THR A 38 -12.82 -27.89 17.16
N THR A 39 -12.91 -26.66 16.61
CA THR A 39 -12.79 -25.42 17.42
C THR A 39 -14.15 -24.75 17.69
N ASN A 40 -15.23 -25.20 17.04
CA ASN A 40 -16.55 -24.54 17.03
C ASN A 40 -16.51 -23.06 16.57
N GLU A 41 -15.48 -22.69 15.84
CA GLU A 41 -15.36 -21.33 15.28
C GLU A 41 -15.94 -21.27 13.87
N ILE A 42 -16.51 -20.12 13.53
CA ILE A 42 -16.96 -19.85 12.16
C ILE A 42 -15.74 -19.53 11.31
N GLU A 43 -15.56 -20.28 10.24
CA GLU A 43 -14.51 -20.06 9.25
C GLU A 43 -15.09 -19.46 7.97
N PHE A 44 -14.34 -18.50 7.39
CA PHE A 44 -14.69 -17.90 6.11
C PHE A 44 -13.63 -18.28 5.09
N ASP A 45 -14.05 -18.94 4.02
CA ASP A 45 -13.21 -19.33 2.90
C ASP A 45 -13.62 -18.59 1.64
N GLY A 46 -12.61 -18.31 0.78
CA GLY A 46 -12.82 -17.59 -0.45
C GLY A 46 -11.98 -16.35 -0.56
N TYR A 47 -12.48 -15.38 -1.29
CA TYR A 47 -11.76 -14.11 -1.50
C TYR A 47 -12.70 -12.92 -1.52
N LEU A 48 -12.15 -11.78 -1.17
CA LEU A 48 -12.81 -10.48 -1.25
C LEU A 48 -11.82 -9.44 -1.74
N ASN A 49 -12.14 -8.75 -2.84
CA ASN A 49 -11.40 -7.62 -3.37
C ASN A 49 -12.29 -6.38 -3.37
N LEU A 50 -11.97 -5.42 -2.52
CA LEU A 50 -12.66 -4.14 -2.43
C LEU A 50 -11.69 -3.03 -2.79
N ASN A 51 -12.07 -2.21 -3.76
CA ASN A 51 -11.35 -1.00 -4.12
C ASN A 51 -12.32 0.17 -4.10
N LEU A 52 -12.13 1.09 -3.16
CA LEU A 52 -12.91 2.30 -3.02
C LEU A 52 -12.03 3.51 -3.36
N VAL A 53 -12.51 4.39 -4.22
CA VAL A 53 -11.74 5.54 -4.68
C VAL A 53 -12.58 6.80 -4.60
N ASN A 54 -12.06 7.80 -3.89
CA ASN A 54 -12.63 9.15 -3.80
C ASN A 54 -14.06 9.18 -3.26
N ASN A 55 -14.40 8.36 -2.29
CA ASN A 55 -15.73 8.33 -1.67
C ASN A 55 -15.93 9.52 -0.72
N LEU A 56 -14.86 9.99 -0.09
CA LEU A 56 -14.84 11.16 0.80
C LEU A 56 -14.56 12.46 0.05
N ASN A 57 -14.31 12.42 -1.27
CA ASN A 57 -13.98 13.56 -2.13
C ASN A 57 -12.63 14.24 -1.82
N PHE A 58 -11.69 13.53 -1.22
CA PHE A 58 -10.31 13.98 -0.95
C PHE A 58 -9.27 13.32 -1.87
N GLY A 59 -9.73 12.52 -2.85
CA GLY A 59 -8.86 11.75 -3.74
C GLY A 59 -8.28 10.49 -3.08
N GLU A 60 -8.82 10.11 -1.94
CA GLU A 60 -8.40 8.93 -1.18
C GLU A 60 -8.71 7.62 -1.89
N SER A 61 -7.98 6.56 -1.52
CA SER A 61 -8.29 5.20 -1.93
C SER A 61 -8.13 4.22 -0.78
N LEU A 62 -9.06 3.27 -0.71
CA LEU A 62 -9.02 2.12 0.18
C LEU A 62 -9.01 0.86 -0.67
N ASN A 63 -7.99 0.04 -0.49
CA ASN A 63 -7.89 -1.30 -1.06
C ASN A 63 -7.95 -2.32 0.07
N LEU A 64 -8.83 -3.29 -0.04
CA LEU A 64 -8.90 -4.44 0.85
C LEU A 64 -8.89 -5.70 0.00
N ASN A 65 -7.94 -6.59 0.27
CA ASN A 65 -7.87 -7.91 -0.32
C ASN A 65 -7.85 -8.93 0.80
N TYR A 66 -8.84 -9.79 0.81
CA TYR A 66 -8.90 -10.97 1.66
C TYR A 66 -8.82 -12.20 0.79
N LYS A 67 -8.06 -13.20 1.22
CA LYS A 67 -8.04 -14.51 0.61
C LYS A 67 -7.86 -15.55 1.70
N SER A 68 -8.70 -16.56 1.67
CA SER A 68 -8.56 -17.79 2.42
C SER A 68 -8.60 -18.95 1.43
N ASP A 69 -7.76 -19.96 1.63
CA ASP A 69 -7.74 -21.17 0.84
C ASP A 69 -8.03 -22.40 1.70
N GLU A 70 -8.28 -23.54 1.03
CA GLU A 70 -8.66 -24.81 1.65
C GLU A 70 -7.61 -25.38 2.64
N ILE A 71 -6.39 -24.84 2.64
CA ILE A 71 -5.29 -25.28 3.50
C ILE A 71 -5.15 -24.36 4.73
N ASP A 72 -6.20 -23.64 5.11
CA ASP A 72 -6.24 -22.67 6.24
C ASP A 72 -5.18 -21.56 6.12
N GLN A 73 -4.74 -21.25 4.90
CA GLN A 73 -3.88 -20.10 4.65
C GLN A 73 -4.75 -18.87 4.43
N LYS A 74 -4.55 -17.85 5.27
CA LYS A 74 -5.34 -16.60 5.22
C LYS A 74 -4.43 -15.41 4.99
N THR A 75 -4.85 -14.55 4.08
CA THR A 75 -4.14 -13.30 3.75
C THR A 75 -5.12 -12.14 3.81
N ILE A 76 -4.77 -11.09 4.53
CA ILE A 76 -5.52 -9.83 4.59
C ILE A 76 -4.55 -8.71 4.23
N ASN A 77 -4.86 -7.96 3.19
CA ASN A 77 -4.12 -6.75 2.82
C ASN A 77 -5.07 -5.57 2.81
N ILE A 78 -4.77 -4.57 3.61
CA ILE A 78 -5.49 -3.31 3.66
C ILE A 78 -4.50 -2.20 3.36
N SER A 79 -4.84 -1.34 2.40
CA SER A 79 -4.05 -0.15 2.07
C SER A 79 -4.98 1.05 1.95
N PHE A 80 -4.74 2.06 2.75
CA PHE A 80 -5.45 3.34 2.72
C PHE A 80 -4.49 4.44 2.35
N LEU A 81 -4.80 5.16 1.28
CA LEU A 81 -4.05 6.32 0.79
C LEU A 81 -4.90 7.57 0.92
N MET A 82 -4.37 8.58 1.56
CA MET A 82 -4.88 9.94 1.59
C MET A 82 -3.85 10.86 0.90
N PRO A 83 -4.04 11.26 -0.36
CA PRO A 83 -3.01 11.99 -1.10
C PRO A 83 -2.83 13.43 -0.66
N TYR A 84 -3.88 14.04 -0.08
CA TYR A 84 -3.91 15.44 0.31
C TYR A 84 -4.62 15.59 1.65
N ILE A 85 -3.88 15.75 2.75
CA ILE A 85 -4.43 16.00 4.07
C ILE A 85 -4.70 17.49 4.20
N PHE A 86 -5.91 17.86 4.61
CA PHE A 86 -6.32 19.27 4.79
C PHE A 86 -6.08 20.17 3.56
N LYS A 87 -6.16 19.61 2.34
CA LYS A 87 -5.89 20.33 1.08
C LYS A 87 -4.45 20.84 0.96
N THR A 88 -3.52 20.27 1.70
CA THR A 88 -2.09 20.54 1.62
C THR A 88 -1.39 19.53 0.70
N PRO A 89 -0.14 19.76 0.27
CA PRO A 89 0.64 18.76 -0.45
C PRO A 89 1.15 17.59 0.44
N LEU A 90 0.68 17.52 1.69
CA LEU A 90 0.94 16.43 2.61
C LEU A 90 -0.02 15.28 2.36
N GLY A 91 0.49 14.07 2.26
CA GLY A 91 -0.32 12.86 2.15
C GLY A 91 0.10 11.80 3.17
N SER A 92 -0.73 10.78 3.32
CA SER A 92 -0.44 9.62 4.18
C SER A 92 -0.83 8.33 3.49
N THR A 93 -0.09 7.28 3.79
CA THR A 93 -0.43 5.90 3.42
C THR A 93 -0.39 5.03 4.66
N ILE A 94 -1.43 4.24 4.88
CA ILE A 94 -1.52 3.28 5.98
C ILE A 94 -1.69 1.91 5.36
N ASN A 95 -0.86 0.95 5.76
CA ASN A 95 -0.96 -0.42 5.30
C ASN A 95 -1.04 -1.39 6.47
N LEU A 96 -1.84 -2.42 6.30
CA LEU A 96 -1.92 -3.59 7.17
C LEU A 96 -1.87 -4.83 6.29
N ASN A 97 -0.93 -5.71 6.59
CA ASN A 97 -0.79 -7.00 5.94
C ASN A 97 -0.79 -8.07 7.03
N ILE A 98 -1.72 -9.00 6.99
CA ILE A 98 -1.78 -10.15 7.88
C ILE A 98 -1.70 -11.40 7.02
N PHE A 99 -0.77 -12.25 7.35
CA PHE A 99 -0.59 -13.55 6.74
C PHE A 99 -0.59 -14.63 7.80
N LYS A 100 -1.53 -15.54 7.72
CA LYS A 100 -1.57 -16.77 8.53
C LYS A 100 -1.27 -17.95 7.60
N LYS A 101 -0.29 -18.75 7.95
CA LYS A 101 0.03 -19.97 7.24
C LYS A 101 -0.41 -21.15 8.08
N ASP A 102 -1.55 -21.75 7.69
CA ASP A 102 -2.15 -22.88 8.40
C ASP A 102 -2.12 -22.70 9.94
N SER A 103 -1.86 -23.76 10.67
CA SER A 103 -1.61 -23.72 12.12
C SER A 103 -0.15 -23.48 12.50
N THR A 104 0.71 -23.04 11.55
CA THR A 104 2.16 -22.93 11.78
C THR A 104 2.54 -21.58 12.37
N PHE A 105 2.23 -20.48 11.68
CA PHE A 105 2.56 -19.14 12.14
C PHE A 105 1.63 -18.05 11.57
N THR A 106 1.62 -16.92 12.24
CA THR A 106 0.94 -15.71 11.77
C THR A 106 1.93 -14.55 11.76
N THR A 107 1.94 -13.79 10.67
CA THR A 107 2.70 -12.55 10.55
C THR A 107 1.74 -11.39 10.35
N ALA A 108 1.90 -10.33 11.15
CA ALA A 108 1.18 -9.06 10.99
C ALA A 108 2.19 -7.94 10.75
N GLN A 109 2.06 -7.28 9.62
CA GLN A 109 2.88 -6.13 9.23
C GLN A 109 1.98 -4.91 9.10
N GLN A 110 2.37 -3.82 9.72
CA GLN A 110 1.66 -2.55 9.66
C GLN A 110 2.64 -1.42 9.38
N SER A 111 2.21 -0.46 8.60
CA SER A 111 3.02 0.72 8.31
C SER A 111 2.17 1.97 8.19
N ILE A 112 2.74 3.07 8.62
CA ILE A 112 2.20 4.41 8.44
C ILE A 112 3.30 5.24 7.79
N ASP A 113 2.96 5.87 6.70
CA ASP A 113 3.80 6.77 5.93
C ASP A 113 3.17 8.14 5.83
N LEU A 114 3.95 9.17 6.07
CA LEU A 114 3.61 10.55 5.81
C LEU A 114 4.56 11.09 4.75
N HIS A 115 4.02 11.67 3.70
CA HIS A 115 4.81 12.17 2.61
C HIS A 115 4.39 13.59 2.18
N TYR A 116 5.37 14.35 1.73
CA TYR A 116 5.19 15.68 1.21
C TYR A 116 5.56 15.74 -0.27
N ASN A 117 4.62 16.19 -1.11
CA ASN A 117 4.86 16.37 -2.53
C ASN A 117 5.53 17.72 -2.76
N LEU A 118 6.86 17.73 -2.93
CA LEU A 118 7.66 18.93 -3.21
C LEU A 118 7.24 19.58 -4.53
N ASN A 119 6.93 18.73 -5.53
CA ASN A 119 6.37 19.11 -6.83
C ASN A 119 5.78 17.87 -7.50
N GLN A 120 5.38 17.99 -8.77
CA GLN A 120 4.76 16.91 -9.54
C GLN A 120 5.64 15.65 -9.69
N ASN A 121 6.95 15.77 -9.55
CA ASN A 121 7.92 14.70 -9.79
C ASN A 121 8.62 14.23 -8.51
N ASN A 122 8.66 15.03 -7.47
CA ASN A 122 9.48 14.82 -6.29
C ASN A 122 8.61 14.69 -5.04
N ARG A 123 8.85 13.65 -4.27
CA ARG A 123 8.17 13.35 -3.01
C ARG A 123 9.22 12.98 -1.96
N LEU A 124 9.08 13.53 -0.78
CA LEU A 124 9.85 13.17 0.40
C LEU A 124 8.88 12.61 1.43
N GLY A 125 9.27 11.58 2.18
CA GLY A 125 8.42 11.01 3.20
C GLY A 125 9.19 10.41 4.36
N ILE A 126 8.44 10.18 5.43
CA ILE A 126 8.88 9.47 6.62
C ILE A 126 7.86 8.38 6.94
N GLY A 127 8.33 7.26 7.44
CA GLY A 127 7.46 6.13 7.74
C GLY A 127 7.86 5.40 9.00
N ILE A 128 6.90 4.70 9.56
CA ILE A 128 7.09 3.74 10.64
C ILE A 128 6.51 2.41 10.15
N GLN A 129 7.29 1.35 10.29
CA GLN A 129 6.89 -0.01 9.98
C GLN A 129 7.06 -0.87 11.22
N ALA A 130 6.03 -1.60 11.59
CA ALA A 130 6.10 -2.63 12.61
C ALA A 130 5.67 -3.98 12.02
N GLU A 131 6.35 -5.03 12.43
CA GLU A 131 6.05 -6.40 12.01
C GLU A 131 6.19 -7.33 13.21
N GLN A 132 5.22 -8.20 13.37
CA GLN A 132 5.22 -9.24 14.39
C GLN A 132 4.91 -10.58 13.75
N SER A 133 5.71 -11.59 14.06
CA SER A 133 5.45 -12.98 13.71
C SER A 133 5.32 -13.81 14.97
N ASN A 134 4.24 -14.58 15.05
CA ASN A 134 3.97 -15.51 16.14
C ASN A 134 3.87 -16.92 15.59
N VAL A 135 4.60 -17.84 16.19
CA VAL A 135 4.52 -19.29 15.91
C VAL A 135 3.32 -19.84 16.68
N ILE A 136 2.41 -20.50 15.98
CA ILE A 136 1.19 -21.05 16.58
C ILE A 136 1.46 -22.46 17.13
N ASN A 137 2.22 -23.28 16.40
CA ASN A 137 2.47 -24.67 16.76
C ASN A 137 3.96 -24.99 16.75
N ASN A 138 4.50 -25.34 17.92
CA ASN A 138 5.92 -25.64 18.13
C ASN A 138 6.29 -27.13 17.90
N THR A 139 5.38 -27.96 17.39
CA THR A 139 5.60 -29.43 17.27
C THR A 139 6.60 -29.82 16.19
N LEU A 140 6.92 -28.94 15.29
CA LEU A 140 8.01 -29.14 14.35
C LEU A 140 9.20 -28.28 14.84
N ASN A 141 10.39 -28.85 14.94
CA ASN A 141 11.67 -28.15 15.14
C ASN A 141 11.78 -26.99 14.13
N SER A 142 10.96 -25.99 14.33
CA SER A 142 10.78 -24.92 13.36
C SER A 142 11.94 -23.95 13.50
N LEU A 143 12.64 -23.77 12.42
CA LEU A 143 13.59 -22.66 12.20
C LEU A 143 12.89 -21.29 12.28
N VAL A 144 11.60 -21.25 12.62
CA VAL A 144 10.78 -20.04 12.73
C VAL A 144 10.62 -19.70 14.20
N GLU A 145 11.09 -18.52 14.58
CA GLU A 145 10.99 -17.98 15.94
C GLU A 145 10.01 -16.80 15.94
N ASP A 146 9.37 -16.59 17.09
CA ASP A 146 8.61 -15.39 17.35
C ASP A 146 9.53 -14.17 17.24
N TYR A 147 9.07 -13.14 16.55
CA TYR A 147 9.79 -11.88 16.52
C TYR A 147 8.88 -10.67 16.41
N LYS A 148 9.42 -9.55 16.87
CA LYS A 148 8.89 -8.21 16.63
C LYS A 148 9.97 -7.36 16.00
N SER A 149 9.63 -6.60 14.98
CA SER A 149 10.54 -5.64 14.38
C SER A 149 9.87 -4.28 14.21
N GLU A 150 10.64 -3.24 14.44
CA GLU A 150 10.21 -1.85 14.27
C GLU A 150 11.26 -1.09 13.50
N PHE A 151 10.83 -0.32 12.49
CA PHE A 151 11.69 0.48 11.63
C PHE A 151 11.12 1.88 11.46
N TYR A 152 12.00 2.86 11.52
CA TYR A 152 11.75 4.24 11.14
C TYR A 152 12.43 4.50 9.83
N GLU A 153 11.71 4.98 8.85
CA GLU A 153 12.18 5.15 7.49
C GLU A 153 12.08 6.62 7.06
N ILE A 154 13.08 7.06 6.31
CA ILE A 154 13.00 8.27 5.49
C ILE A 154 13.16 7.85 4.04
N HIS A 155 12.34 8.39 3.14
CA HIS A 155 12.41 8.02 1.76
C HIS A 155 12.21 9.23 0.83
N TYR A 156 12.79 9.10 -0.35
CA TYR A 156 12.66 10.05 -1.44
C TYR A 156 12.26 9.31 -2.70
N ASN A 157 11.23 9.84 -3.38
CA ASN A 157 10.74 9.31 -4.63
C ASN A 157 10.81 10.38 -5.71
N TYR A 158 11.47 10.06 -6.80
CA TYR A 158 11.47 10.86 -8.02
C TYR A 158 10.75 10.09 -9.13
N LYS A 159 9.78 10.73 -9.78
CA LYS A 159 9.01 10.11 -10.86
C LYS A 159 8.73 11.11 -11.97
N LYS A 160 9.47 11.00 -13.08
CA LYS A 160 9.24 11.79 -14.28
C LYS A 160 8.29 11.08 -15.22
N ARG A 161 7.17 11.72 -15.54
CA ARG A 161 6.18 11.19 -16.50
C ARG A 161 6.46 11.71 -17.90
N GLN A 162 6.05 10.94 -18.92
CA GLN A 162 6.06 11.37 -20.32
C GLN A 162 4.63 11.31 -20.88
N LYS A 163 4.35 12.25 -21.82
CA LYS A 163 3.00 12.39 -22.37
C LYS A 163 2.81 11.59 -23.67
N LEU A 164 3.88 11.37 -24.41
CA LEU A 164 3.83 10.80 -25.76
C LEU A 164 3.69 9.29 -25.76
N ASP A 165 4.31 8.59 -24.82
CA ASP A 165 4.22 7.14 -24.71
C ASP A 165 3.15 6.77 -23.66
N LYS A 166 2.00 6.27 -24.15
CA LYS A 166 0.89 5.84 -23.31
C LYS A 166 1.10 4.46 -22.68
N LEU A 167 1.95 3.62 -23.29
CA LEU A 167 2.29 2.29 -22.78
C LEU A 167 3.25 2.42 -21.59
N ASN A 168 4.19 3.38 -21.69
CA ASN A 168 5.18 3.63 -20.65
C ASN A 168 5.06 5.07 -20.14
N PRO A 169 4.04 5.39 -19.32
CA PRO A 169 3.78 6.76 -18.89
C PRO A 169 4.85 7.32 -17.94
N ILE A 170 5.70 6.46 -17.38
CA ILE A 170 6.81 6.84 -16.49
C ILE A 170 8.12 6.70 -17.25
N LYS A 171 8.77 7.83 -17.56
CA LYS A 171 10.05 7.86 -18.26
C LYS A 171 11.23 7.56 -17.36
N THR A 172 11.22 8.08 -16.13
CA THR A 172 12.29 7.89 -15.15
C THR A 172 11.68 7.76 -13.77
N GLN A 173 12.14 6.80 -13.00
CA GLN A 173 11.79 6.61 -11.60
C GLN A 173 13.05 6.37 -10.78
N LEU A 174 13.12 6.98 -9.61
CA LEU A 174 14.16 6.75 -8.61
C LEU A 174 13.50 6.74 -7.23
N ASP A 175 13.66 5.65 -6.50
CA ASP A 175 13.19 5.49 -5.14
C ASP A 175 14.41 5.19 -4.26
N ILE A 176 14.59 6.00 -3.23
CA ILE A 176 15.66 5.87 -2.25
C ILE A 176 15.00 5.79 -0.89
N SER A 177 15.39 4.82 -0.07
CA SER A 177 14.98 4.79 1.34
C SER A 177 16.10 4.36 2.27
N LEU A 178 16.07 4.91 3.47
CA LEU A 178 16.95 4.61 4.58
C LEU A 178 16.06 4.30 5.79
N ALA A 179 16.24 3.12 6.38
CA ALA A 179 15.49 2.75 7.57
C ALA A 179 16.42 2.27 8.68
N LEU A 180 16.13 2.70 9.89
CA LEU A 180 16.78 2.31 11.12
C LEU A 180 15.76 1.62 12.02
N GLY A 181 16.14 0.51 12.62
CA GLY A 181 15.23 -0.21 13.46
C GLY A 181 15.89 -1.32 14.26
N SER A 182 15.04 -2.16 14.82
CA SER A 182 15.47 -3.33 15.56
C SER A 182 14.53 -4.51 15.31
N ARG A 183 15.06 -5.69 15.40
CA ARG A 183 14.34 -6.95 15.48
C ARG A 183 14.61 -7.60 16.82
N LYS A 184 13.55 -7.93 17.54
CA LYS A 184 13.59 -8.62 18.83
C LYS A 184 12.97 -10.01 18.64
N SER A 185 13.78 -11.05 18.87
CA SER A 185 13.34 -12.41 19.14
C SER A 185 13.89 -12.81 20.51
N ASN A 186 14.70 -13.82 20.63
CA ASN A 186 15.44 -14.14 21.86
C ASN A 186 16.48 -13.05 22.23
N LYS A 187 16.98 -12.33 21.24
CA LYS A 187 17.89 -11.18 21.39
C LYS A 187 17.39 -10.01 20.56
N THR A 188 17.73 -8.80 21.01
CA THR A 188 17.46 -7.57 20.24
C THR A 188 18.63 -7.27 19.34
N ILE A 189 18.39 -7.19 18.03
CA ILE A 189 19.39 -6.88 17.02
C ILE A 189 19.00 -5.55 16.37
N LYS A 190 19.90 -4.56 16.42
CA LYS A 190 19.76 -3.31 15.68
C LYS A 190 20.00 -3.56 14.20
N GLN A 191 19.15 -3.02 13.34
CA GLN A 191 19.21 -3.23 11.89
C GLN A 191 19.14 -1.90 11.15
N ARG A 192 19.82 -1.86 10.01
CA ARG A 192 19.79 -0.74 9.06
C ARG A 192 19.40 -1.29 7.70
N LYS A 193 18.48 -0.65 7.03
CA LYS A 193 18.07 -1.01 5.67
C LYS A 193 18.34 0.18 4.75
N ILE A 194 18.96 -0.08 3.61
CA ILE A 194 19.16 0.90 2.55
C ILE A 194 18.54 0.30 1.30
N SER A 195 17.66 1.03 0.64
CA SER A 195 17.06 0.62 -0.63
C SER A 195 17.29 1.69 -1.67
N LEU A 196 17.75 1.26 -2.85
CA LEU A 196 17.88 2.09 -4.03
C LEU A 196 17.25 1.35 -5.21
N ARG A 197 16.25 1.95 -5.83
CA ARG A 197 15.59 1.43 -7.01
C ARG A 197 15.51 2.52 -8.06
N GLY A 198 16.00 2.23 -9.25
CA GLY A 198 15.96 3.15 -10.37
C GLY A 198 15.50 2.47 -11.64
N SER A 199 14.75 3.19 -12.49
CA SER A 199 14.41 2.78 -13.84
C SER A 199 14.38 3.97 -14.77
N LYS A 200 14.81 3.77 -16.02
CA LYS A 200 14.77 4.77 -17.08
C LYS A 200 14.41 4.12 -18.41
N ILE A 201 13.47 4.70 -19.11
CA ILE A 201 13.06 4.24 -20.45
C ILE A 201 13.72 5.17 -21.46
N PHE A 202 14.42 4.56 -22.40
CA PHE A 202 15.02 5.24 -23.56
C PHE A 202 14.10 4.98 -24.74
N ASN A 203 13.68 6.06 -25.41
CA ASN A 203 13.00 5.94 -26.70
C ASN A 203 14.11 5.80 -27.76
N LEU A 204 14.15 4.67 -28.40
CA LEU A 204 15.01 4.39 -29.57
C LEU A 204 14.37 4.99 -30.81
#